data_a35813731537359be01baf770a2b5756
#
_entry.id   a35813731537359be01baf770a2b5756
#
_cell.length_a   1.000
_cell.length_b   1.000
_cell.length_c   1.000
_cell.angle_alpha   90.00
_cell.angle_beta   90.00
_cell.angle_gamma   90.00
#
_symmetry.space_group_name_H-M   'P 1'
#
loop_
_entity.id
_entity.type
_entity.pdbx_description
1 polymer ?
#
loop_
_entity_poly.entity_id
_entity_poly.type
_entity_poly.pdbx_seq_one_letter_code
_entity_poly.pdbx_strand_id
1 'polypeptide(L)'
;MKKLSFLISLTNDDNDYQQEQATAAETAARRLDVDIKVIHAGNDAVTQSQQLLEFVQSRTSRPDAIVFEPVGSTGFPQVARAAAAAGMGWAILNHEVDYIPELRRTFKVPAFSISSDHEEVGKIQGKQFAALLPQGGSVLYIEGPANSSAAHERTAGMNRTKPANIVVKTMRANWTEESAYRAVSSWLRLQTSLETRIDLVGAQDDSMAAGARRAFREITQGDRERWLKIPFTGCDGMPKTGQAWLRSGVLAATIYIPPNTDVALETLTGAIRTKSQPPERQLTVAKSLPSIEELAAGRTKSADGNFHRSARA
;
A
#
# COMPACT_ATOMS: atom_id res chain seq x y z
N MET A 1 -23.15 9.97 26.84
CA MET A 1 -22.01 9.01 26.98
C MET A 1 -20.73 9.81 26.77
N LYS A 2 -19.62 9.43 27.43
CA LYS A 2 -18.31 10.04 27.17
C LYS A 2 -17.96 9.87 25.70
N LYS A 3 -17.49 10.93 25.05
CA LYS A 3 -16.99 10.88 23.69
C LYS A 3 -15.74 10.01 23.66
N LEU A 4 -15.68 9.06 22.74
CA LEU A 4 -14.51 8.19 22.59
C LEU A 4 -13.38 8.95 21.91
N SER A 5 -12.14 8.60 22.29
CA SER A 5 -10.92 9.16 21.71
C SER A 5 -10.01 8.06 21.19
N PHE A 6 -9.47 8.23 19.99
CA PHE A 6 -8.58 7.25 19.35
C PHE A 6 -7.26 7.89 18.91
N LEU A 7 -6.19 7.12 19.06
CA LEU A 7 -4.90 7.45 18.46
C LEU A 7 -4.76 6.69 17.13
N ILE A 8 -4.42 7.41 16.07
CA ILE A 8 -4.11 6.85 14.75
C ILE A 8 -2.62 7.06 14.51
N SER A 9 -1.84 5.98 14.42
CA SER A 9 -0.40 6.04 14.15
C SER A 9 -0.09 5.44 12.78
N LEU A 10 0.37 6.29 11.87
CA LEU A 10 0.69 5.95 10.49
C LEU A 10 2.21 5.92 10.27
N THR A 11 2.66 5.29 9.20
CA THR A 11 4.08 5.07 8.93
C THR A 11 4.80 6.37 8.57
N ASN A 12 4.19 7.20 7.71
CA ASN A 12 4.73 8.48 7.25
C ASN A 12 3.60 9.43 6.80
N ASP A 13 3.93 10.64 6.38
CA ASP A 13 3.03 11.66 5.84
C ASP A 13 3.36 12.06 4.38
N ASP A 14 4.38 11.48 3.78
CA ASP A 14 4.87 11.77 2.43
C ASP A 14 4.39 10.77 1.36
N ASN A 15 3.62 9.75 1.76
CA ASN A 15 3.01 8.77 0.88
C ASN A 15 1.50 9.01 0.78
N ASP A 16 0.98 9.02 -0.44
CA ASP A 16 -0.44 9.31 -0.73
C ASP A 16 -1.40 8.34 -0.03
N TYR A 17 -1.06 7.04 0.03
CA TYR A 17 -1.87 6.06 0.73
C TYR A 17 -1.99 6.39 2.22
N GLN A 18 -0.91 6.82 2.86
CA GLN A 18 -0.92 7.23 4.26
C GLN A 18 -1.73 8.52 4.49
N GLN A 19 -1.68 9.47 3.54
CA GLN A 19 -2.52 10.66 3.58
C GLN A 19 -4.01 10.32 3.43
N GLU A 20 -4.36 9.38 2.56
CA GLU A 20 -5.75 8.90 2.42
C GLU A 20 -6.21 8.10 3.65
N GLN A 21 -5.33 7.34 4.31
CA GLN A 21 -5.61 6.73 5.61
C GLN A 21 -5.96 7.79 6.66
N ALA A 22 -5.19 8.87 6.76
CA ALA A 22 -5.48 9.97 7.67
C ALA A 22 -6.83 10.65 7.34
N THR A 23 -7.07 10.94 6.05
CA THR A 23 -8.31 11.56 5.57
C THR A 23 -9.53 10.67 5.85
N ALA A 24 -9.42 9.36 5.64
CA ALA A 24 -10.46 8.39 5.94
C ALA A 24 -10.77 8.35 7.44
N ALA A 25 -9.72 8.36 8.29
CA ALA A 25 -9.87 8.42 9.74
C ALA A 25 -10.60 9.69 10.19
N GLU A 26 -10.21 10.87 9.69
CA GLU A 26 -10.86 12.15 10.02
C GLU A 26 -12.34 12.17 9.58
N THR A 27 -12.63 11.62 8.42
CA THR A 27 -14.00 11.56 7.90
C THR A 27 -14.86 10.62 8.73
N ALA A 28 -14.34 9.45 9.09
CA ALA A 28 -15.02 8.50 9.96
C ALA A 28 -15.22 9.08 11.37
N ALA A 29 -14.24 9.79 11.91
CA ALA A 29 -14.31 10.41 13.24
C ALA A 29 -15.46 11.42 13.33
N ARG A 30 -15.60 12.28 12.31
CA ARG A 30 -16.74 13.23 12.24
C ARG A 30 -18.08 12.50 12.18
N ARG A 31 -18.19 11.44 11.39
CA ARG A 31 -19.44 10.66 11.23
C ARG A 31 -19.81 9.89 12.51
N LEU A 32 -18.81 9.37 13.22
CA LEU A 32 -19.00 8.54 14.42
C LEU A 32 -19.11 9.36 15.70
N ASP A 33 -18.89 10.68 15.63
CA ASP A 33 -18.75 11.58 16.77
C ASP A 33 -17.73 11.06 17.80
N VAL A 34 -16.48 10.88 17.33
CA VAL A 34 -15.34 10.48 18.13
C VAL A 34 -14.20 11.47 17.94
N ASP A 35 -13.32 11.59 18.94
CA ASP A 35 -12.09 12.38 18.82
C ASP A 35 -10.95 11.50 18.31
N ILE A 36 -10.13 12.04 17.42
CA ILE A 36 -8.91 11.36 16.96
C ILE A 36 -7.70 12.25 17.07
N LYS A 37 -6.55 11.61 17.26
CA LYS A 37 -5.25 12.23 17.06
C LYS A 37 -4.47 11.39 16.06
N VAL A 38 -4.06 11.98 14.94
CA VAL A 38 -3.20 11.34 13.94
C VAL A 38 -1.75 11.72 14.21
N ILE A 39 -0.86 10.74 14.19
CA ILE A 39 0.60 10.90 14.31
C ILE A 39 1.30 10.07 13.22
N HIS A 40 2.50 10.48 12.85
CA HIS A 40 3.31 9.82 11.84
C HIS A 40 4.68 9.46 12.41
N ALA A 41 5.18 8.29 12.06
CA ALA A 41 6.44 7.74 12.58
C ALA A 41 7.67 8.08 11.74
N GLY A 42 7.50 8.72 10.57
CA GLY A 42 8.61 9.03 9.66
C GLY A 42 9.34 7.80 9.13
N ASN A 43 8.63 6.68 8.96
CA ASN A 43 9.19 5.37 8.59
C ASN A 43 10.22 4.80 9.59
N ASP A 44 10.20 5.26 10.85
CA ASP A 44 11.09 4.79 11.90
C ASP A 44 10.32 4.01 12.97
N ALA A 45 10.61 2.70 13.10
CA ALA A 45 9.93 1.82 14.04
C ALA A 45 10.23 2.14 15.52
N VAL A 46 11.41 2.68 15.82
CA VAL A 46 11.79 3.08 17.19
C VAL A 46 10.97 4.31 17.58
N THR A 47 10.92 5.31 16.71
CA THR A 47 10.08 6.50 16.88
C THR A 47 8.62 6.10 17.08
N GLN A 48 8.07 5.21 16.24
CA GLN A 48 6.69 4.76 16.39
C GLN A 48 6.42 4.08 17.73
N SER A 49 7.32 3.18 18.15
CA SER A 49 7.21 2.49 19.44
C SER A 49 7.22 3.48 20.61
N GLN A 50 8.11 4.46 20.59
CA GLN A 50 8.21 5.50 21.63
C GLN A 50 6.94 6.36 21.69
N GLN A 51 6.46 6.85 20.53
CA GLN A 51 5.22 7.62 20.44
C GLN A 51 4.03 6.85 21.01
N LEU A 52 3.86 5.58 20.63
CA LEU A 52 2.77 4.75 21.13
C LEU A 52 2.86 4.56 22.65
N LEU A 53 4.06 4.28 23.19
CA LEU A 53 4.28 4.11 24.63
C LEU A 53 3.97 5.39 25.43
N GLU A 54 4.28 6.57 24.91
CA GLU A 54 3.93 7.86 25.54
C GLU A 54 2.41 7.98 25.77
N PHE A 55 1.59 7.61 24.77
CA PHE A 55 0.13 7.62 24.91
C PHE A 55 -0.37 6.53 25.84
N VAL A 56 0.21 5.33 25.80
CA VAL A 56 -0.13 4.23 26.71
C VAL A 56 0.12 4.60 28.16
N GLN A 57 1.24 5.27 28.46
CA GLN A 57 1.65 5.66 29.80
C GLN A 57 1.00 6.97 30.29
N SER A 58 0.43 7.76 29.37
CA SER A 58 -0.19 9.03 29.72
C SER A 58 -1.36 8.84 30.69
N ARG A 59 -1.44 9.71 31.71
CA ARG A 59 -2.59 9.77 32.63
C ARG A 59 -3.66 10.74 32.17
N THR A 60 -3.31 11.69 31.32
CA THR A 60 -4.19 12.80 30.90
C THR A 60 -4.70 12.70 29.46
N SER A 61 -3.94 12.05 28.58
CA SER A 61 -4.23 11.96 27.13
C SER A 61 -4.31 10.52 26.63
N ARG A 62 -4.63 9.56 27.51
CA ARG A 62 -4.79 8.16 27.14
C ARG A 62 -6.00 7.97 26.26
N PRO A 63 -5.87 7.43 25.03
CA PRO A 63 -6.99 7.15 24.16
C PRO A 63 -7.78 5.91 24.62
N ASP A 64 -9.03 5.79 24.17
CA ASP A 64 -9.85 4.59 24.40
C ASP A 64 -9.40 3.42 23.50
N ALA A 65 -8.75 3.70 22.37
CA ALA A 65 -8.12 2.69 21.51
C ALA A 65 -7.01 3.28 20.64
N ILE A 66 -6.16 2.39 20.13
CA ILE A 66 -5.08 2.70 19.18
C ILE A 66 -5.35 1.96 17.87
N VAL A 67 -5.28 2.68 16.77
CA VAL A 67 -5.25 2.17 15.40
C VAL A 67 -3.88 2.50 14.84
N PHE A 68 -3.15 1.52 14.33
CA PHE A 68 -1.83 1.81 13.79
C PHE A 68 -1.42 0.89 12.64
N GLU A 69 -0.65 1.44 11.72
CA GLU A 69 0.07 0.68 10.71
C GLU A 69 1.54 0.57 11.15
N PRO A 70 2.05 -0.64 11.42
CA PRO A 70 3.40 -0.79 11.95
C PRO A 70 4.46 -0.46 10.89
N VAL A 71 5.46 0.31 11.28
CA VAL A 71 6.68 0.44 10.50
C VAL A 71 7.45 -0.88 10.59
N GLY A 72 7.54 -1.61 9.49
CA GLY A 72 8.11 -2.95 9.45
C GLY A 72 7.14 -4.01 9.99
N SER A 73 7.61 -5.23 10.18
CA SER A 73 6.77 -6.40 10.46
C SER A 73 6.64 -6.75 11.96
N THR A 74 7.21 -5.98 12.88
CA THR A 74 7.29 -6.36 14.30
C THR A 74 5.97 -6.24 15.06
N GLY A 75 5.07 -5.38 14.62
CA GLY A 75 3.75 -5.19 15.23
C GLY A 75 3.74 -4.79 16.72
N PHE A 76 4.89 -4.54 17.32
CA PHE A 76 5.09 -4.05 18.71
C PHE A 76 4.35 -4.84 19.80
N PRO A 77 4.57 -6.15 19.99
CA PRO A 77 3.80 -6.98 20.91
C PRO A 77 3.83 -6.49 22.38
N GLN A 78 4.95 -5.90 22.84
CA GLN A 78 5.05 -5.37 24.20
C GLN A 78 4.21 -4.10 24.38
N VAL A 79 4.18 -3.22 23.38
CA VAL A 79 3.32 -2.02 23.39
C VAL A 79 1.85 -2.42 23.36
N ALA A 80 1.50 -3.41 22.56
CA ALA A 80 0.14 -3.95 22.46
C ALA A 80 -0.36 -4.51 23.80
N ARG A 81 0.49 -5.29 24.49
CA ARG A 81 0.18 -5.80 25.85
C ARG A 81 0.02 -4.68 26.86
N ALA A 82 0.89 -3.68 26.82
CA ALA A 82 0.78 -2.52 27.71
C ALA A 82 -0.50 -1.71 27.46
N ALA A 83 -0.87 -1.49 26.20
CA ALA A 83 -2.12 -0.84 25.81
C ALA A 83 -3.34 -1.63 26.28
N ALA A 84 -3.36 -2.93 26.03
CA ALA A 84 -4.46 -3.82 26.45
C ALA A 84 -4.59 -3.90 27.97
N ALA A 85 -3.47 -3.97 28.71
CA ALA A 85 -3.46 -3.93 30.18
C ALA A 85 -4.01 -2.61 30.72
N ALA A 86 -3.86 -1.52 29.99
CA ALA A 86 -4.45 -0.22 30.32
C ALA A 86 -5.92 -0.08 29.85
N GLY A 87 -6.53 -1.15 29.32
CA GLY A 87 -7.92 -1.19 28.89
C GLY A 87 -8.18 -0.57 27.50
N MET A 88 -7.13 -0.31 26.72
CA MET A 88 -7.29 0.28 25.38
C MET A 88 -7.58 -0.79 24.33
N GLY A 89 -8.48 -0.49 23.39
CA GLY A 89 -8.66 -1.26 22.16
C GLY A 89 -7.42 -1.19 21.28
N TRP A 90 -7.22 -2.21 20.42
CA TRP A 90 -6.03 -2.34 19.59
C TRP A 90 -6.37 -2.80 18.18
N ALA A 91 -6.16 -1.98 17.18
CA ALA A 91 -6.38 -2.32 15.78
C ALA A 91 -5.11 -2.12 14.95
N ILE A 92 -4.76 -3.14 14.17
CA ILE A 92 -3.58 -3.13 13.31
C ILE A 92 -4.02 -3.05 11.86
N LEU A 93 -3.39 -2.15 11.11
CA LEU A 93 -3.64 -1.95 9.69
C LEU A 93 -2.56 -2.65 8.85
N ASN A 94 -3.00 -3.29 7.76
CA ASN A 94 -2.15 -3.83 6.69
C ASN A 94 -1.09 -4.86 7.10
N HIS A 95 -1.16 -5.36 8.33
CA HIS A 95 -0.23 -6.37 8.85
C HIS A 95 -0.98 -7.43 9.63
N GLU A 96 -0.44 -8.65 9.63
CA GLU A 96 -0.88 -9.73 10.48
C GLU A 96 0.10 -9.93 11.63
N VAL A 97 -0.44 -10.23 12.81
CA VAL A 97 0.33 -10.51 14.01
C VAL A 97 -0.31 -11.64 14.79
N ASP A 98 0.47 -12.41 15.50
CA ASP A 98 0.05 -13.62 16.21
C ASP A 98 -0.51 -13.39 17.62
N TYR A 99 -0.34 -12.20 18.17
CA TYR A 99 -0.73 -11.89 19.57
C TYR A 99 -2.18 -11.39 19.74
N ILE A 100 -2.95 -11.14 18.69
CA ILE A 100 -4.36 -10.69 18.79
C ILE A 100 -5.21 -11.63 19.66
N PRO A 101 -5.17 -12.96 19.48
CA PRO A 101 -5.92 -13.88 20.33
C PRO A 101 -5.56 -13.79 21.81
N GLU A 102 -4.29 -13.52 22.14
CA GLU A 102 -3.83 -13.30 23.52
C GLU A 102 -4.46 -12.05 24.13
N LEU A 103 -4.42 -10.90 23.44
CA LEU A 103 -5.00 -9.64 23.92
C LEU A 103 -6.48 -9.79 24.24
N ARG A 104 -7.22 -10.45 23.36
CA ARG A 104 -8.67 -10.68 23.51
C ARG A 104 -9.00 -11.56 24.71
N ARG A 105 -8.28 -12.67 24.90
CA ARG A 105 -8.52 -13.60 26.00
C ARG A 105 -8.11 -13.04 27.34
N THR A 106 -6.91 -12.43 27.41
CA THR A 106 -6.29 -12.01 28.68
C THR A 106 -6.86 -10.68 29.17
N PHE A 107 -6.98 -9.70 28.28
CA PHE A 107 -7.35 -8.33 28.67
C PHE A 107 -8.80 -7.96 28.33
N LYS A 108 -9.48 -8.78 27.53
CA LYS A 108 -10.88 -8.59 27.13
C LYS A 108 -11.15 -7.26 26.41
N VAL A 109 -10.12 -6.66 25.80
CA VAL A 109 -10.24 -5.47 24.98
C VAL A 109 -10.58 -5.84 23.54
N PRO A 110 -11.29 -4.98 22.77
CA PRO A 110 -11.43 -5.18 21.33
C PRO A 110 -10.05 -5.11 20.67
N ALA A 111 -9.63 -6.23 20.06
CA ALA A 111 -8.36 -6.29 19.35
C ALA A 111 -8.54 -7.08 18.05
N PHE A 112 -8.03 -6.55 16.93
CA PHE A 112 -8.15 -7.14 15.61
C PHE A 112 -7.12 -6.59 14.62
N SER A 113 -6.96 -7.28 13.50
CA SER A 113 -6.25 -6.77 12.32
C SER A 113 -7.24 -6.48 11.19
N ILE A 114 -6.96 -5.45 10.42
CA ILE A 114 -7.64 -5.14 9.17
C ILE A 114 -6.61 -4.86 8.10
N SER A 115 -6.68 -5.55 6.98
CA SER A 115 -5.70 -5.47 5.91
C SER A 115 -6.37 -5.66 4.56
N SER A 116 -5.72 -5.20 3.51
CA SER A 116 -6.00 -5.73 2.18
C SER A 116 -5.44 -7.14 2.06
N ASP A 117 -6.08 -7.96 1.23
CA ASP A 117 -5.51 -9.25 0.84
C ASP A 117 -4.32 -9.00 -0.09
N HIS A 118 -3.12 -8.89 0.49
CA HIS A 118 -1.91 -8.56 -0.25
C HIS A 118 -1.51 -9.65 -1.24
N GLU A 119 -1.86 -10.91 -0.98
CA GLU A 119 -1.65 -11.98 -1.96
C GLU A 119 -2.58 -11.78 -3.17
N GLU A 120 -3.85 -11.41 -2.94
CA GLU A 120 -4.78 -11.12 -4.05
C GLU A 120 -4.37 -9.85 -4.81
N VAL A 121 -3.86 -8.81 -4.12
CA VAL A 121 -3.22 -7.65 -4.79
C VAL A 121 -2.11 -8.11 -5.74
N GLY A 122 -1.23 -9.00 -5.28
CA GLY A 122 -0.20 -9.58 -6.14
C GLY A 122 -0.78 -10.38 -7.31
N LYS A 123 -1.81 -11.19 -7.08
CA LYS A 123 -2.49 -11.94 -8.15
C LYS A 123 -3.09 -11.01 -9.20
N ILE A 124 -3.70 -9.91 -8.78
CA ILE A 124 -4.21 -8.88 -9.70
C ILE A 124 -3.05 -8.31 -10.52
N GLN A 125 -1.91 -8.01 -9.90
CA GLN A 125 -0.73 -7.49 -10.59
C GLN A 125 -0.19 -8.45 -11.64
N GLY A 126 -0.10 -9.75 -11.33
CA GLY A 126 0.29 -10.77 -12.30
C GLY A 126 -0.68 -10.89 -13.48
N LYS A 127 -1.99 -10.73 -13.24
CA LYS A 127 -3.02 -10.66 -14.30
C LYS A 127 -2.88 -9.38 -15.14
N GLN A 128 -2.55 -8.23 -14.52
CA GLN A 128 -2.23 -7.00 -15.26
C GLN A 128 -1.03 -7.20 -16.19
N PHE A 129 0.03 -7.87 -15.72
CA PHE A 129 1.19 -8.19 -16.56
C PHE A 129 0.81 -9.08 -17.75
N ALA A 130 -0.02 -10.09 -17.52
CA ALA A 130 -0.54 -10.96 -18.60
C ALA A 130 -1.33 -10.17 -19.63
N ALA A 131 -2.21 -9.28 -19.20
CA ALA A 131 -3.01 -8.43 -20.08
C ALA A 131 -2.14 -7.43 -20.85
N LEU A 132 -1.11 -6.87 -20.21
CA LEU A 132 -0.21 -5.90 -20.83
C LEU A 132 0.88 -6.55 -21.71
N LEU A 133 1.26 -7.79 -21.48
CA LEU A 133 2.27 -8.55 -22.23
C LEU A 133 1.72 -9.89 -22.74
N PRO A 134 0.72 -9.90 -23.63
CA PRO A 134 0.04 -11.15 -24.05
C PRO A 134 0.98 -12.11 -24.80
N GLN A 135 2.06 -11.63 -25.37
CA GLN A 135 3.09 -12.46 -26.05
C GLN A 135 4.24 -12.83 -25.12
N GLY A 136 4.12 -12.52 -23.81
CA GLY A 136 5.23 -12.60 -22.87
C GLY A 136 6.15 -11.40 -22.93
N GLY A 137 7.21 -11.41 -22.13
CA GLY A 137 8.17 -10.31 -22.09
C GLY A 137 8.92 -10.23 -20.77
N SER A 138 9.62 -9.12 -20.55
CA SER A 138 10.42 -8.89 -19.38
C SER A 138 9.86 -7.73 -18.55
N VAL A 139 9.66 -7.96 -17.26
CA VAL A 139 9.14 -6.98 -16.29
C VAL A 139 10.26 -6.58 -15.35
N LEU A 140 10.52 -5.28 -15.21
CA LEU A 140 11.24 -4.75 -14.06
C LEU A 140 10.24 -4.57 -12.92
N TYR A 141 10.36 -5.38 -11.87
CA TYR A 141 9.43 -5.39 -10.75
C TYR A 141 10.06 -4.73 -9.52
N ILE A 142 9.47 -3.64 -9.06
CA ILE A 142 9.95 -2.87 -7.92
C ILE A 142 9.15 -3.29 -6.69
N GLU A 143 9.82 -4.08 -5.86
CA GLU A 143 9.29 -4.59 -4.59
C GLU A 143 9.43 -3.55 -3.47
N GLY A 144 8.56 -3.64 -2.47
CA GLY A 144 8.75 -2.96 -1.20
C GLY A 144 9.91 -3.51 -0.38
N PRO A 145 10.09 -3.03 0.89
CA PRO A 145 11.18 -3.43 1.76
C PRO A 145 11.21 -4.94 2.03
N ALA A 146 12.41 -5.48 2.22
CA ALA A 146 12.62 -6.91 2.46
C ALA A 146 11.98 -7.43 3.77
N ASN A 147 11.71 -6.56 4.73
CA ASN A 147 11.06 -6.90 5.99
C ASN A 147 9.54 -6.67 6.00
N SER A 148 8.93 -6.36 4.84
CA SER A 148 7.48 -6.14 4.72
C SER A 148 6.77 -7.44 4.33
N SER A 149 5.83 -7.92 5.17
CA SER A 149 4.95 -9.05 4.83
C SER A 149 4.11 -8.74 3.60
N ALA A 150 3.57 -7.51 3.49
CA ALA A 150 2.81 -7.06 2.34
C ALA A 150 3.61 -7.17 1.03
N ALA A 151 4.90 -6.79 1.04
CA ALA A 151 5.76 -6.92 -0.14
C ALA A 151 5.96 -8.39 -0.54
N HIS A 152 6.19 -9.26 0.44
CA HIS A 152 6.35 -10.71 0.18
C HIS A 152 5.08 -11.35 -0.36
N GLU A 153 3.92 -11.03 0.23
CA GLU A 153 2.63 -11.58 -0.21
C GLU A 153 2.27 -11.09 -1.62
N ARG A 154 2.48 -9.78 -1.92
CA ARG A 154 2.29 -9.24 -3.27
C ARG A 154 3.19 -9.95 -4.29
N THR A 155 4.47 -10.18 -3.96
CA THR A 155 5.39 -10.92 -4.83
C THR A 155 4.95 -12.37 -5.03
N ALA A 156 4.51 -13.04 -3.97
CA ALA A 156 4.00 -14.42 -4.06
C ALA A 156 2.75 -14.51 -4.95
N GLY A 157 1.79 -13.61 -4.73
CA GLY A 157 0.56 -13.55 -5.54
C GLY A 157 0.84 -13.28 -7.02
N MET A 158 1.72 -12.31 -7.32
CA MET A 158 2.14 -11.99 -8.69
C MET A 158 2.76 -13.22 -9.38
N ASN A 159 3.66 -13.92 -8.71
CA ASN A 159 4.30 -15.11 -9.26
C ASN A 159 3.34 -16.27 -9.50
N ARG A 160 2.23 -16.36 -8.76
CA ARG A 160 1.19 -17.40 -8.96
C ARG A 160 0.33 -17.17 -10.20
N THR A 161 0.22 -15.93 -10.67
CA THR A 161 -0.70 -15.58 -11.76
C THR A 161 -0.05 -15.02 -13.01
N LYS A 162 1.20 -14.58 -12.94
CA LYS A 162 1.93 -14.20 -14.15
C LYS A 162 2.16 -15.42 -15.04
N PRO A 163 2.00 -15.31 -16.36
CA PRO A 163 2.36 -16.38 -17.29
C PRO A 163 3.85 -16.77 -17.20
N ALA A 164 4.14 -18.02 -17.54
CA ALA A 164 5.52 -18.54 -17.51
C ALA A 164 6.46 -17.84 -18.50
N ASN A 165 5.93 -17.32 -19.62
CA ASN A 165 6.68 -16.56 -20.61
C ASN A 165 6.93 -15.09 -20.24
N ILE A 166 6.53 -14.67 -19.04
CA ILE A 166 6.90 -13.37 -18.46
C ILE A 166 8.05 -13.57 -17.48
N VAL A 167 9.21 -13.01 -17.82
CA VAL A 167 10.41 -13.00 -17.00
C VAL A 167 10.40 -11.78 -16.09
N VAL A 168 10.61 -11.95 -14.80
CA VAL A 168 10.62 -10.85 -13.83
C VAL A 168 12.03 -10.62 -13.30
N LYS A 169 12.49 -9.37 -13.36
CA LYS A 169 13.71 -8.88 -12.70
C LYS A 169 13.30 -8.00 -11.55
N THR A 170 13.68 -8.37 -10.34
CA THR A 170 13.29 -7.66 -9.12
C THR A 170 14.28 -6.59 -8.71
N MET A 171 13.77 -5.51 -8.15
CA MET A 171 14.51 -4.44 -7.50
C MET A 171 13.76 -4.03 -6.25
N ARG A 172 14.44 -3.60 -5.20
CA ARG A 172 13.79 -3.19 -3.94
C ARG A 172 13.85 -1.69 -3.72
N ALA A 173 12.77 -1.17 -3.14
CA ALA A 173 12.64 0.20 -2.68
C ALA A 173 11.86 0.23 -1.35
N ASN A 174 11.60 1.43 -0.80
CA ASN A 174 11.07 1.61 0.56
C ASN A 174 9.74 2.38 0.56
N TRP A 175 8.80 2.03 -0.32
CA TRP A 175 7.46 2.62 -0.42
C TRP A 175 7.45 4.13 -0.72
N THR A 176 8.54 4.70 -1.26
CA THR A 176 8.62 6.11 -1.61
C THR A 176 9.13 6.32 -3.03
N GLU A 177 8.71 7.43 -3.66
CA GLU A 177 9.18 7.85 -4.97
C GLU A 177 10.70 7.95 -5.00
N GLU A 178 11.29 8.61 -4.00
CA GLU A 178 12.72 8.86 -3.94
C GLU A 178 13.55 7.57 -3.81
N SER A 179 13.08 6.59 -3.04
CA SER A 179 13.78 5.30 -2.89
C SER A 179 13.82 4.52 -4.21
N ALA A 180 12.70 4.47 -4.94
CA ALA A 180 12.61 3.84 -6.25
C ALA A 180 13.43 4.59 -7.30
N TYR A 181 13.38 5.93 -7.29
CA TYR A 181 14.22 6.77 -8.15
C TYR A 181 15.70 6.45 -7.97
N ARG A 182 16.19 6.39 -6.73
CA ARG A 182 17.59 6.07 -6.44
C ARG A 182 17.98 4.67 -6.89
N ALA A 183 17.13 3.67 -6.62
CA ALA A 183 17.37 2.29 -6.99
C ALA A 183 17.46 2.13 -8.51
N VAL A 184 16.50 2.67 -9.25
CA VAL A 184 16.48 2.60 -10.73
C VAL A 184 17.61 3.43 -11.34
N SER A 185 17.86 4.65 -10.83
CA SER A 185 18.98 5.48 -11.30
C SER A 185 20.34 4.81 -11.10
N SER A 186 20.52 4.09 -9.99
CA SER A 186 21.74 3.33 -9.74
C SER A 186 21.87 2.16 -10.70
N TRP A 187 20.79 1.44 -10.97
CA TRP A 187 20.78 0.35 -11.95
C TRP A 187 21.07 0.85 -13.38
N LEU A 188 20.49 1.99 -13.78
CA LEU A 188 20.69 2.57 -15.11
C LEU A 188 22.15 2.98 -15.42
N ARG A 189 22.98 3.15 -14.39
CA ARG A 189 24.44 3.42 -14.55
C ARG A 189 25.25 2.17 -14.85
N LEU A 190 24.67 0.99 -14.69
CA LEU A 190 25.37 -0.26 -14.97
C LEU A 190 25.33 -0.57 -16.47
N GLN A 191 26.45 -1.04 -17.03
CA GLN A 191 26.52 -1.45 -18.43
C GLN A 191 25.44 -2.47 -18.78
N THR A 192 25.15 -3.39 -17.87
CA THR A 192 24.12 -4.42 -18.05
C THR A 192 22.70 -3.88 -18.22
N SER A 193 22.41 -2.64 -17.77
CA SER A 193 21.09 -2.03 -17.96
C SER A 193 20.82 -1.71 -19.43
N LEU A 194 21.85 -1.32 -20.18
CA LEU A 194 21.74 -0.97 -21.60
C LEU A 194 21.39 -2.20 -22.46
N GLU A 195 21.86 -3.37 -22.06
CA GLU A 195 21.62 -4.66 -22.74
C GLU A 195 20.34 -5.35 -22.24
N THR A 196 19.79 -4.88 -21.14
CA THR A 196 18.60 -5.50 -20.55
C THR A 196 17.35 -5.08 -21.31
N ARG A 197 16.64 -6.06 -21.86
CA ARG A 197 15.30 -5.84 -22.38
C ARG A 197 14.31 -5.75 -21.21
N ILE A 198 13.56 -4.65 -21.14
CA ILE A 198 12.40 -4.47 -20.27
C ILE A 198 11.24 -4.02 -21.13
N ASP A 199 10.12 -4.71 -20.99
CA ASP A 199 8.90 -4.47 -21.77
C ASP A 199 7.80 -3.84 -20.90
N LEU A 200 7.94 -3.87 -19.55
CA LEU A 200 7.03 -3.31 -18.58
C LEU A 200 7.76 -3.02 -17.26
N VAL A 201 7.37 -1.95 -16.57
CA VAL A 201 7.76 -1.69 -15.18
C VAL A 201 6.54 -1.90 -14.28
N GLY A 202 6.64 -2.82 -13.34
CA GLY A 202 5.64 -3.04 -12.30
C GLY A 202 6.19 -2.62 -10.94
N ALA A 203 5.43 -1.84 -10.18
CA ALA A 203 5.81 -1.47 -8.82
C ALA A 203 4.72 -1.88 -7.81
N GLN A 204 5.12 -2.15 -6.59
CA GLN A 204 4.20 -2.55 -5.54
C GLN A 204 3.47 -1.36 -4.89
N ASP A 205 3.82 -0.11 -5.24
CA ASP A 205 3.00 1.07 -5.01
C ASP A 205 3.13 2.08 -6.16
N ASP A 206 2.22 3.06 -6.20
CA ASP A 206 2.17 4.07 -7.26
C ASP A 206 3.35 5.05 -7.16
N SER A 207 3.76 5.41 -5.96
CA SER A 207 4.88 6.32 -5.73
C SER A 207 6.20 5.73 -6.23
N MET A 208 6.43 4.43 -6.00
CA MET A 208 7.61 3.74 -6.54
C MET A 208 7.56 3.66 -8.08
N ALA A 209 6.38 3.47 -8.67
CA ALA A 209 6.23 3.52 -10.14
C ALA A 209 6.60 4.90 -10.70
N ALA A 210 6.17 5.98 -10.03
CA ALA A 210 6.51 7.35 -10.39
C ALA A 210 8.03 7.61 -10.26
N GLY A 211 8.65 7.14 -9.18
CA GLY A 211 10.09 7.24 -8.96
C GLY A 211 10.91 6.54 -10.04
N ALA A 212 10.50 5.33 -10.43
CA ALA A 212 11.11 4.62 -11.55
C ALA A 212 10.99 5.40 -12.86
N ARG A 213 9.78 5.90 -13.15
CA ARG A 213 9.52 6.68 -14.37
C ARG A 213 10.34 7.98 -14.39
N ARG A 214 10.52 8.64 -13.24
CA ARG A 214 11.38 9.80 -13.08
C ARG A 214 12.84 9.46 -13.40
N ALA A 215 13.38 8.33 -12.91
CA ALA A 215 14.74 7.88 -13.22
C ALA A 215 14.94 7.66 -14.73
N PHE A 216 13.98 7.03 -15.40
CA PHE A 216 14.02 6.85 -16.87
C PHE A 216 13.90 8.17 -17.62
N ARG A 217 13.16 9.15 -17.12
CA ARG A 217 13.06 10.48 -17.72
C ARG A 217 14.36 11.29 -17.64
N GLU A 218 15.10 11.11 -16.57
CA GLU A 218 16.33 11.85 -16.25
C GLU A 218 17.61 11.18 -16.72
N ILE A 219 17.50 10.01 -17.37
CA ILE A 219 18.68 9.31 -17.89
C ILE A 219 19.41 10.17 -18.92
N THR A 220 20.73 10.27 -18.77
CA THR A 220 21.61 11.04 -19.66
C THR A 220 22.25 10.20 -20.76
N GLN A 221 22.25 8.86 -20.58
CA GLN A 221 22.83 7.89 -21.53
C GLN A 221 21.76 6.90 -21.99
N GLY A 222 21.78 6.52 -23.25
CA GLY A 222 20.86 5.56 -23.81
C GLY A 222 19.57 6.17 -24.37
N ASP A 223 18.62 5.31 -24.75
CA ASP A 223 17.37 5.69 -25.41
C ASP A 223 16.27 6.00 -24.38
N ARG A 224 16.23 7.26 -23.92
CA ARG A 224 15.22 7.78 -23.01
C ARG A 224 13.79 7.57 -23.55
N GLU A 225 13.58 7.79 -24.85
CA GLU A 225 12.27 7.65 -25.44
C GLU A 225 11.76 6.22 -25.40
N ARG A 226 12.65 5.25 -25.59
CA ARG A 226 12.34 3.83 -25.45
C ARG A 226 11.80 3.52 -24.05
N TRP A 227 12.48 4.00 -23.00
CA TRP A 227 12.08 3.75 -21.62
C TRP A 227 10.74 4.36 -21.24
N LEU A 228 10.42 5.53 -21.78
CA LEU A 228 9.14 6.21 -21.51
C LEU A 228 7.96 5.68 -22.31
N LYS A 229 8.22 4.84 -23.33
CA LYS A 229 7.17 4.17 -24.13
C LYS A 229 6.68 2.87 -23.51
N ILE A 230 7.46 2.23 -22.63
CA ILE A 230 7.01 1.01 -21.94
C ILE A 230 5.91 1.33 -20.91
N PRO A 231 4.94 0.40 -20.70
CA PRO A 231 3.91 0.60 -19.71
C PRO A 231 4.48 0.53 -18.28
N PHE A 232 3.91 1.38 -17.39
CA PHE A 232 4.17 1.37 -15.97
C PHE A 232 2.90 0.95 -15.23
N THR A 233 3.03 0.12 -14.22
CA THR A 233 1.92 -0.25 -13.32
C THR A 233 2.31 -0.02 -11.87
N GLY A 234 1.33 0.37 -11.07
CA GLY A 234 1.50 0.59 -9.64
C GLY A 234 0.45 -0.13 -8.80
N CYS A 235 0.40 0.21 -7.54
CA CYS A 235 -0.63 -0.17 -6.57
C CYS A 235 -0.95 1.04 -5.70
N ASP A 236 -2.02 0.97 -4.95
CA ASP A 236 -2.70 1.91 -4.07
C ASP A 236 -3.87 2.60 -4.77
N GLY A 237 -3.70 3.08 -6.00
CA GLY A 237 -4.79 3.62 -6.81
C GLY A 237 -5.49 4.83 -6.17
N MET A 238 -4.74 5.67 -5.45
CA MET A 238 -5.33 6.83 -4.76
C MET A 238 -5.80 7.90 -5.75
N PRO A 239 -6.86 8.68 -5.42
CA PRO A 239 -7.49 9.60 -6.36
C PRO A 239 -6.55 10.66 -6.95
N LYS A 240 -5.64 11.20 -6.13
CA LYS A 240 -4.74 12.30 -6.52
C LYS A 240 -3.49 11.82 -7.25
N THR A 241 -3.09 10.58 -7.07
CA THR A 241 -1.90 9.96 -7.67
C THR A 241 -2.27 8.85 -8.62
N GLY A 242 -2.38 7.61 -8.20
CA GLY A 242 -2.58 6.44 -9.06
C GLY A 242 -3.69 6.61 -10.09
N GLN A 243 -4.89 7.06 -9.68
CA GLN A 243 -5.99 7.31 -10.61
C GLN A 243 -5.74 8.54 -11.51
N ALA A 244 -5.13 9.60 -10.99
CA ALA A 244 -4.78 10.76 -11.81
C ALA A 244 -3.69 10.41 -12.83
N TRP A 245 -2.70 9.61 -12.43
CA TRP A 245 -1.64 9.13 -13.31
C TRP A 245 -2.14 8.14 -14.35
N LEU A 246 -3.14 7.34 -14.01
CA LEU A 246 -3.83 6.49 -14.99
C LEU A 246 -4.53 7.35 -16.05
N ARG A 247 -5.30 8.37 -15.62
CA ARG A 247 -6.00 9.30 -16.56
C ARG A 247 -5.04 10.08 -17.46
N SER A 248 -3.86 10.43 -16.95
CA SER A 248 -2.84 11.19 -17.72
C SER A 248 -1.90 10.28 -18.54
N GLY A 249 -2.04 8.96 -18.46
CA GLY A 249 -1.19 8.00 -19.18
C GLY A 249 0.22 7.85 -18.61
N VAL A 250 0.45 8.32 -17.39
CA VAL A 250 1.69 8.07 -16.64
C VAL A 250 1.77 6.61 -16.21
N LEU A 251 0.64 6.05 -15.75
CA LEU A 251 0.46 4.62 -15.50
C LEU A 251 -0.45 4.00 -16.57
N ALA A 252 -0.16 2.77 -16.94
CA ALA A 252 -1.04 1.93 -17.77
C ALA A 252 -2.10 1.21 -16.92
N ALA A 253 -1.76 0.91 -15.66
CA ALA A 253 -2.66 0.32 -14.69
C ALA A 253 -2.19 0.62 -13.27
N THR A 254 -3.14 0.64 -12.34
CA THR A 254 -2.90 0.59 -10.90
C THR A 254 -3.87 -0.38 -10.23
N ILE A 255 -3.68 -0.65 -8.95
CA ILE A 255 -4.60 -1.46 -8.15
C ILE A 255 -5.13 -0.56 -7.04
N TYR A 256 -6.44 -0.30 -7.03
CA TYR A 256 -7.03 0.44 -5.93
C TYR A 256 -7.08 -0.43 -4.67
N ILE A 257 -6.45 0.07 -3.62
CA ILE A 257 -6.41 -0.52 -2.29
C ILE A 257 -7.13 0.47 -1.36
N PRO A 258 -8.34 0.14 -0.87
CA PRO A 258 -9.09 1.08 -0.04
C PRO A 258 -8.35 1.35 1.29
N PRO A 259 -8.40 2.58 1.81
CA PRO A 259 -7.98 2.85 3.18
C PRO A 259 -8.73 1.97 4.18
N ASN A 260 -8.10 1.65 5.31
CA ASN A 260 -8.64 0.74 6.32
C ASN A 260 -8.98 1.44 7.64
N THR A 261 -8.56 2.69 7.82
CA THR A 261 -8.73 3.45 9.07
C THR A 261 -10.18 3.76 9.40
N ASP A 262 -11.00 4.04 8.42
CA ASP A 262 -12.44 4.28 8.60
C ASP A 262 -13.16 3.03 9.14
N VAL A 263 -12.90 1.87 8.53
CA VAL A 263 -13.45 0.58 8.97
C VAL A 263 -12.93 0.21 10.35
N ALA A 264 -11.63 0.48 10.64
CA ALA A 264 -11.06 0.24 11.96
C ALA A 264 -11.75 1.10 13.03
N LEU A 265 -12.00 2.39 12.76
CA LEU A 265 -12.69 3.29 13.69
C LEU A 265 -14.16 2.88 13.90
N GLU A 266 -14.88 2.49 12.85
CA GLU A 266 -16.25 1.96 12.96
C GLU A 266 -16.29 0.73 13.84
N THR A 267 -15.40 -0.22 13.56
CA THR A 267 -15.31 -1.50 14.29
C THR A 267 -14.98 -1.28 15.76
N LEU A 268 -13.98 -0.44 16.09
CA LEU A 268 -13.64 -0.10 17.48
C LEU A 268 -14.77 0.62 18.19
N THR A 269 -15.37 1.62 17.55
CA THR A 269 -16.47 2.39 18.11
C THR A 269 -17.65 1.48 18.46
N GLY A 270 -18.04 0.61 17.52
CA GLY A 270 -19.10 -0.38 17.74
C GLY A 270 -18.76 -1.33 18.89
N ALA A 271 -17.58 -1.94 18.85
CA ALA A 271 -17.14 -2.91 19.84
C ALA A 271 -17.07 -2.33 21.25
N ILE A 272 -16.55 -1.10 21.41
CA ILE A 272 -16.46 -0.44 22.73
C ILE A 272 -17.85 -0.07 23.25
N ARG A 273 -18.73 0.49 22.39
CA ARG A 273 -20.09 0.89 22.79
C ARG A 273 -20.98 -0.30 23.17
N THR A 274 -20.84 -1.42 22.45
CA THR A 274 -21.63 -2.64 22.68
C THR A 274 -20.95 -3.66 23.61
N LYS A 275 -19.71 -3.40 24.03
CA LYS A 275 -18.88 -4.32 24.82
C LYS A 275 -18.74 -5.70 24.13
N SER A 276 -18.61 -5.71 22.81
CA SER A 276 -18.48 -6.90 22.00
C SER A 276 -17.05 -7.07 21.46
N GLN A 277 -16.76 -8.28 20.97
CA GLN A 277 -15.50 -8.55 20.28
C GLN A 277 -15.75 -8.55 18.76
N PRO A 278 -15.02 -7.76 17.98
CA PRO A 278 -15.10 -7.80 16.52
C PRO A 278 -14.45 -9.08 15.96
N PRO A 279 -14.60 -9.41 14.67
CA PRO A 279 -13.77 -10.44 14.02
C PRO A 279 -12.28 -10.17 14.27
N GLU A 280 -11.49 -11.23 14.46
CA GLU A 280 -10.04 -11.09 14.73
C GLU A 280 -9.28 -10.54 13.54
N ARG A 281 -9.75 -10.89 12.34
CA ARG A 281 -9.18 -10.48 11.05
C ARG A 281 -10.28 -10.00 10.13
N GLN A 282 -10.04 -8.88 9.46
CA GLN A 282 -10.89 -8.35 8.41
C GLN A 282 -10.05 -8.07 7.17
N LEU A 283 -10.59 -8.37 6.00
CA LEU A 283 -9.92 -8.10 4.73
C LEU A 283 -10.75 -7.14 3.89
N THR A 284 -10.09 -6.15 3.30
CA THR A 284 -10.64 -5.26 2.29
C THR A 284 -10.30 -5.75 0.90
N VAL A 285 -11.16 -5.45 -0.08
CA VAL A 285 -11.04 -5.97 -1.44
C VAL A 285 -10.38 -4.94 -2.33
N ALA A 286 -9.23 -5.31 -2.88
CA ALA A 286 -8.53 -4.52 -3.90
C ALA A 286 -9.15 -4.70 -5.30
N LYS A 287 -8.97 -3.71 -6.18
CA LYS A 287 -9.51 -3.74 -7.55
C LYS A 287 -8.48 -3.24 -8.56
N SER A 288 -8.38 -3.92 -9.70
CA SER A 288 -7.60 -3.42 -10.85
C SER A 288 -8.26 -2.18 -11.46
N LEU A 289 -7.46 -1.18 -11.78
CA LEU A 289 -7.83 0.02 -12.52
C LEU A 289 -6.85 0.21 -13.70
N PRO A 290 -7.30 0.12 -14.97
CA PRO A 290 -8.61 -0.40 -15.41
C PRO A 290 -8.84 -1.86 -15.00
N SER A 291 -10.05 -2.40 -15.21
CA SER A 291 -10.29 -3.83 -15.02
C SER A 291 -9.38 -4.68 -15.91
N ILE A 292 -9.16 -5.93 -15.56
CA ILE A 292 -8.30 -6.82 -16.38
C ILE A 292 -8.86 -7.00 -17.80
N GLU A 293 -10.20 -7.07 -17.92
CA GLU A 293 -10.90 -7.17 -19.17
C GLU A 293 -10.70 -5.92 -20.06
N GLU A 294 -10.78 -4.73 -19.46
CA GLU A 294 -10.52 -3.46 -20.17
C GLU A 294 -9.06 -3.34 -20.63
N LEU A 295 -8.10 -3.77 -19.78
CA LEU A 295 -6.69 -3.81 -20.15
C LEU A 295 -6.42 -4.73 -21.33
N ALA A 296 -7.03 -5.90 -21.35
CA ALA A 296 -6.92 -6.85 -22.45
C ALA A 296 -7.59 -6.31 -23.74
N ALA A 297 -8.79 -5.71 -23.63
CA ALA A 297 -9.53 -5.15 -24.76
C ALA A 297 -8.89 -3.88 -25.35
N GLY A 298 -8.25 -3.05 -24.54
CA GLY A 298 -7.57 -1.82 -24.97
C GLY A 298 -6.43 -2.07 -25.96
N ARG A 299 -5.84 -3.26 -25.95
CA ARG A 299 -4.78 -3.67 -26.89
C ARG A 299 -5.29 -4.21 -28.22
N THR A 300 -6.46 -4.83 -28.27
CA THR A 300 -7.06 -5.26 -29.53
C THR A 300 -7.34 -4.07 -30.44
N LYS A 301 -7.73 -2.91 -29.88
CA LYS A 301 -7.90 -1.66 -30.63
C LYS A 301 -6.58 -1.01 -31.09
N SER A 302 -5.46 -1.31 -30.43
CA SER A 302 -4.12 -0.80 -30.76
C SER A 302 -3.40 -1.66 -31.81
N ALA A 303 -3.69 -2.96 -31.86
CA ALA A 303 -3.11 -3.88 -32.86
C ALA A 303 -3.69 -3.69 -34.26
N ASP A 304 -4.90 -3.15 -34.38
CA ASP A 304 -5.60 -2.89 -35.64
C ASP A 304 -5.33 -1.49 -36.25
N GLY A 305 -4.28 -0.80 -35.84
CA GLY A 305 -3.77 0.42 -36.47
C GLY A 305 -4.62 1.67 -36.27
N ASN A 306 -4.13 2.58 -35.51
CA ASN A 306 -4.23 4.04 -35.49
C ASN A 306 -4.46 4.62 -34.07
N PHE A 307 -3.35 5.01 -33.47
CA PHE A 307 -3.39 6.05 -32.44
C PHE A 307 -3.68 7.39 -33.16
N HIS A 308 -4.93 7.72 -33.36
CA HIS A 308 -5.32 9.09 -33.56
C HIS A 308 -5.66 9.75 -32.23
N ARG A 309 -4.77 10.71 -31.85
CA ARG A 309 -4.97 11.71 -30.83
C ARG A 309 -6.37 12.30 -30.92
N SER A 310 -7.18 12.18 -29.87
CA SER A 310 -8.19 13.20 -29.56
C SER A 310 -7.70 14.07 -28.41
N ALA A 311 -6.84 15.02 -28.75
CA ALA A 311 -6.69 16.24 -27.97
C ALA A 311 -7.59 17.28 -28.65
N ARG A 312 -8.73 17.61 -28.01
CA ARG A 312 -9.66 18.75 -28.15
C ARG A 312 -10.88 18.43 -27.26
N ALA A 313 -11.29 19.20 -26.32
CA ALA A 313 -11.27 20.62 -25.98
C ALA A 313 -11.32 20.76 -24.45
#